data_0e23446d717cab5186e718870b445579
#
_entry.id   0e23446d717cab5186e718870b445579
#
_cell.length_a   1.000
_cell.length_b   1.000
_cell.length_c   1.000
_cell.angle_alpha   90.00
_cell.angle_beta   90.00
_cell.angle_gamma   90.00
#
_symmetry.space_group_name_H-M   'P 1'
#
loop_
_entity.id
_entity.type
_entity.pdbx_description
1 polymer ?
#
loop_
_entity_poly.entity_id
_entity_poly.type
_entity_poly.pdbx_seq_one_letter_code
_entity_poly.pdbx_strand_id
1 'polypeptide(L)'
;MTPIVLQHGLFGFSDIGVGKLKLTYFNRIDRAIAARGHPLIIPRVHPTGSIAKRAAMLKREILLRTPGKQRVVIFAHSMGGLDARYMISRLGMDDRVAALVTICTPHRGSPYADWAIQNVGKRLGALKLMRLLGLDVRAISDLTAEHCTRFNERYPDAPDVKYLSISAARPWHRVAPFFLPSFKIIHAVEGPNDGMVSVNSAKWGDHLETWNCDHLHAINKRLLPEVHHKTGDVTPRYLRIVDRLIEDGLCLGTTR
;
A
#
# COMPACT_ATOMS: atom_id res chain seq x y z
N MET A 1 4.60 -14.67 18.84
CA MET A 1 3.81 -13.69 18.03
C MET A 1 4.56 -13.34 16.76
N THR A 2 3.90 -13.44 15.62
CA THR A 2 4.49 -13.02 14.33
C THR A 2 4.51 -11.50 14.25
N PRO A 3 5.65 -10.87 13.90
CA PRO A 3 5.71 -9.44 13.67
C PRO A 3 4.88 -9.05 12.45
N ILE A 4 4.18 -7.92 12.56
CA ILE A 4 3.39 -7.34 11.47
C ILE A 4 4.07 -6.06 10.98
N VAL A 5 4.32 -6.00 9.68
CA VAL A 5 4.91 -4.85 8.99
C VAL A 5 3.81 -4.02 8.36
N LEU A 6 3.79 -2.71 8.58
CA LEU A 6 2.87 -1.78 7.96
C LEU A 6 3.63 -0.89 6.96
N GLN A 7 3.60 -1.26 5.68
CA GLN A 7 4.34 -0.57 4.61
C GLN A 7 3.47 0.50 3.94
N HIS A 8 3.92 1.75 3.99
CA HIS A 8 3.21 2.88 3.39
C HIS A 8 3.45 3.03 1.88
N GLY A 9 2.51 3.69 1.20
CA GLY A 9 2.59 4.02 -0.22
C GLY A 9 3.43 5.25 -0.54
N LEU A 10 3.24 5.77 -1.77
CA LEU A 10 3.86 7.01 -2.24
C LEU A 10 3.39 8.20 -1.37
N PHE A 11 4.26 9.18 -1.14
CA PHE A 11 4.06 10.31 -0.22
C PHE A 11 3.75 9.89 1.23
N GLY A 12 3.92 8.63 1.56
CA GLY A 12 3.73 8.15 2.92
C GLY A 12 4.88 8.55 3.84
N PHE A 13 4.60 8.44 5.14
CA PHE A 13 5.57 8.68 6.21
C PHE A 13 5.34 7.64 7.31
N SER A 14 6.39 7.31 8.05
CA SER A 14 6.23 6.41 9.19
C SER A 14 5.48 7.10 10.33
N ASP A 15 5.98 8.27 10.75
CA ASP A 15 5.41 9.12 11.80
C ASP A 15 5.74 10.58 11.52
N ILE A 16 4.78 11.49 11.70
CA ILE A 16 4.99 12.94 11.75
C ILE A 16 4.42 13.45 13.07
N GLY A 17 5.23 14.16 13.88
CA GLY A 17 4.80 14.78 15.13
C GLY A 17 5.73 14.52 16.30
N VAL A 18 5.49 15.22 17.40
CA VAL A 18 6.26 15.16 18.66
C VAL A 18 5.33 14.76 19.80
N GLY A 19 5.76 13.83 20.66
CA GLY A 19 5.03 13.41 21.86
C GLY A 19 3.69 12.73 21.56
N LYS A 20 2.60 13.18 22.18
CA LYS A 20 1.26 12.58 22.08
C LYS A 20 0.54 12.88 20.75
N LEU A 21 1.03 13.84 19.94
CA LEU A 21 0.46 14.25 18.63
C LEU A 21 1.23 13.60 17.47
N LYS A 22 1.40 12.29 17.51
CA LYS A 22 1.95 11.54 16.38
C LYS A 22 0.85 11.22 15.37
N LEU A 23 1.02 11.71 14.14
CA LEU A 23 0.23 11.30 13.00
C LEU A 23 0.89 10.06 12.40
N THR A 24 0.22 8.91 12.47
CA THR A 24 0.67 7.67 11.85
C THR A 24 0.05 7.53 10.46
N TYR A 25 0.74 6.85 9.55
CA TYR A 25 0.21 6.59 8.20
C TYR A 25 -1.03 5.70 8.26
N PHE A 26 -0.95 4.58 9.01
CA PHE A 26 -2.06 3.65 9.26
C PHE A 26 -2.80 4.08 10.53
N ASN A 27 -3.60 5.14 10.41
CA ASN A 27 -4.26 5.77 11.55
C ASN A 27 -5.15 4.78 12.34
N ARG A 28 -4.90 4.61 13.64
CA ARG A 28 -5.54 3.69 14.58
C ARG A 28 -5.30 2.19 14.32
N ILE A 29 -4.98 1.79 13.08
CA ILE A 29 -4.76 0.40 12.68
C ILE A 29 -3.52 -0.14 13.39
N ASP A 30 -2.45 0.65 13.43
CA ASP A 30 -1.21 0.36 14.14
C ASP A 30 -1.45 -0.01 15.60
N ARG A 31 -2.18 0.85 16.32
CA ARG A 31 -2.50 0.64 17.74
C ARG A 31 -3.37 -0.59 17.97
N ALA A 32 -4.34 -0.82 17.10
CA ALA A 32 -5.25 -1.96 17.21
C ALA A 32 -4.53 -3.30 16.99
N ILE A 33 -3.60 -3.37 16.03
CA ILE A 33 -2.77 -4.56 15.80
C ILE A 33 -1.79 -4.76 16.97
N ALA A 34 -1.17 -3.70 17.46
CA ALA A 34 -0.30 -3.77 18.65
C ALA A 34 -1.06 -4.23 19.90
N ALA A 35 -2.31 -3.80 20.07
CA ALA A 35 -3.16 -4.24 21.19
C ALA A 35 -3.52 -5.73 21.14
N ARG A 36 -3.40 -6.39 19.95
CA ARG A 36 -3.49 -7.85 19.81
C ARG A 36 -2.18 -8.58 20.17
N GLY A 37 -1.14 -7.83 20.62
CA GLY A 37 0.14 -8.37 21.05
C GLY A 37 1.14 -8.61 19.93
N HIS A 38 0.83 -8.30 18.67
CA HIS A 38 1.77 -8.44 17.57
C HIS A 38 2.87 -7.36 17.63
N PRO A 39 4.16 -7.75 17.58
CA PRO A 39 5.23 -6.78 17.36
C PRO A 39 5.02 -6.02 16.05
N LEU A 40 5.06 -4.70 16.10
CA LEU A 40 4.84 -3.85 14.93
C LEU A 40 6.14 -3.32 14.37
N ILE A 41 6.27 -3.42 13.06
CA ILE A 41 7.34 -2.80 12.28
C ILE A 41 6.72 -1.77 11.35
N ILE A 42 7.01 -0.49 11.58
CA ILE A 42 6.63 0.61 10.69
C ILE A 42 7.91 1.08 10.00
N PRO A 43 8.16 0.64 8.75
CA PRO A 43 9.41 0.92 8.08
C PRO A 43 9.54 2.39 7.67
N ARG A 44 10.75 2.92 7.76
CA ARG A 44 11.10 4.24 7.25
C ARG A 44 11.65 4.11 5.85
N VAL A 45 10.80 4.21 4.84
CA VAL A 45 11.20 4.19 3.44
C VAL A 45 11.07 5.57 2.81
N HIS A 46 11.79 5.79 1.70
CA HIS A 46 11.76 7.10 1.03
C HIS A 46 10.34 7.43 0.53
N PRO A 47 9.77 8.59 0.85
CA PRO A 47 8.37 8.91 0.54
C PRO A 47 8.09 8.95 -0.98
N THR A 48 9.08 9.28 -1.79
CA THR A 48 8.96 9.48 -3.25
C THR A 48 9.99 8.71 -4.06
N GLY A 49 10.66 7.72 -3.45
CA GLY A 49 11.66 6.89 -4.16
C GLY A 49 11.03 5.90 -5.13
N SER A 50 11.84 5.37 -6.05
CA SER A 50 11.44 4.25 -6.92
C SER A 50 11.16 2.98 -6.10
N ILE A 51 10.41 2.04 -6.69
CA ILE A 51 10.13 0.72 -6.09
C ILE A 51 11.41 0.06 -5.59
N ALA A 52 12.46 -0.02 -6.41
CA ALA A 52 13.70 -0.68 -6.03
C ALA A 52 14.39 -0.03 -4.82
N LYS A 53 14.44 1.32 -4.77
CA LYS A 53 15.01 2.06 -3.64
C LYS A 53 14.22 1.83 -2.37
N ARG A 54 12.90 1.91 -2.44
CA ARG A 54 11.99 1.72 -1.31
C ARG A 54 12.01 0.27 -0.80
N ALA A 55 12.04 -0.70 -1.70
CA ALA A 55 12.17 -2.13 -1.38
C ALA A 55 13.48 -2.46 -0.64
N ALA A 56 14.61 -1.87 -1.06
CA ALA A 56 15.88 -2.06 -0.37
C ALA A 56 15.85 -1.48 1.06
N MET A 57 15.22 -0.33 1.24
CA MET A 57 15.01 0.26 2.57
C MET A 57 14.07 -0.60 3.42
N LEU A 58 12.96 -1.10 2.84
CA LEU A 58 12.02 -2.00 3.51
C LEU A 58 12.72 -3.27 4.00
N LYS A 59 13.51 -3.92 3.15
CA LYS A 59 14.33 -5.07 3.53
C LYS A 59 15.22 -4.77 4.75
N ARG A 60 15.97 -3.67 4.69
CA ARG A 60 16.83 -3.24 5.79
C ARG A 60 16.05 -3.06 7.09
N GLU A 61 14.92 -2.36 7.04
CA GLU A 61 14.08 -2.08 8.20
C GLU A 61 13.50 -3.35 8.84
N ILE A 62 13.14 -4.35 8.05
CA ILE A 62 12.69 -5.65 8.55
C ILE A 62 13.85 -6.40 9.20
N LEU A 63 14.98 -6.54 8.51
CA LEU A 63 16.12 -7.30 9.01
C LEU A 63 16.69 -6.73 10.32
N LEU A 64 16.67 -5.41 10.48
CA LEU A 64 17.13 -4.76 11.71
C LEU A 64 16.22 -5.05 12.92
N ARG A 65 14.95 -5.43 12.70
CA ARG A 65 13.95 -5.60 13.77
C ARG A 65 13.48 -7.04 13.94
N THR A 66 13.93 -7.95 13.09
CA THR A 66 13.58 -9.38 13.16
C THR A 66 14.84 -10.22 13.23
N PRO A 67 15.20 -10.74 14.40
CA PRO A 67 16.39 -11.57 14.56
C PRO A 67 16.24 -12.93 13.86
N GLY A 68 17.36 -13.50 13.45
CA GLY A 68 17.43 -14.84 12.87
C GLY A 68 16.56 -14.99 11.62
N LYS A 69 15.82 -16.11 11.56
CA LYS A 69 14.91 -16.45 10.45
C LYS A 69 13.44 -16.17 10.76
N GLN A 70 13.14 -15.27 11.68
CA GLN A 70 11.76 -14.93 12.01
C GLN A 70 11.01 -14.38 10.79
N ARG A 71 9.90 -15.04 10.42
CA ARG A 71 9.02 -14.60 9.33
C ARG A 71 8.08 -13.49 9.80
N VAL A 72 7.71 -12.61 8.88
CA VAL A 72 6.79 -11.49 9.11
C VAL A 72 5.56 -11.61 8.21
N VAL A 73 4.48 -10.95 8.62
CA VAL A 73 3.33 -10.64 7.77
C VAL A 73 3.41 -9.16 7.38
N ILE A 74 3.18 -8.86 6.11
CA ILE A 74 3.25 -7.48 5.60
C ILE A 74 1.86 -7.02 5.17
N PHE A 75 1.36 -5.92 5.74
CA PHE A 75 0.26 -5.14 5.22
C PHE A 75 0.85 -3.94 4.46
N ALA A 76 0.58 -3.86 3.18
CA ALA A 76 1.16 -2.85 2.31
C ALA A 76 0.08 -2.07 1.57
N HIS A 77 0.10 -0.74 1.71
CA HIS A 77 -0.85 0.15 1.05
C HIS A 77 -0.26 0.76 -0.21
N SER A 78 -1.06 0.82 -1.28
CA SER A 78 -0.72 1.53 -2.52
C SER A 78 0.60 1.01 -3.13
N MET A 79 1.49 1.88 -3.57
CA MET A 79 2.83 1.54 -4.08
C MET A 79 3.64 0.63 -3.13
N GLY A 80 3.34 0.67 -1.82
CA GLY A 80 4.00 -0.18 -0.83
C GLY A 80 3.88 -1.68 -1.11
N GLY A 81 2.80 -2.11 -1.78
CA GLY A 81 2.63 -3.51 -2.21
C GLY A 81 3.61 -3.90 -3.32
N LEU A 82 3.93 -3.01 -4.24
CA LEU A 82 4.96 -3.23 -5.26
C LEU A 82 6.36 -3.25 -4.65
N ASP A 83 6.64 -2.36 -3.67
CA ASP A 83 7.89 -2.41 -2.90
C ASP A 83 8.09 -3.77 -2.23
N ALA A 84 7.04 -4.28 -1.57
CA ALA A 84 7.08 -5.57 -0.88
C ALA A 84 7.25 -6.73 -1.86
N ARG A 85 6.53 -6.74 -2.99
CA ARG A 85 6.70 -7.77 -4.03
C ARG A 85 8.12 -7.78 -4.59
N TYR A 86 8.68 -6.60 -4.91
CA TYR A 86 10.06 -6.50 -5.36
C TYR A 86 11.05 -7.01 -4.30
N MET A 87 10.84 -6.65 -3.04
CA MET A 87 11.67 -7.10 -1.93
C MET A 87 11.64 -8.62 -1.79
N ILE A 88 10.47 -9.24 -1.85
CA ILE A 88 10.30 -10.68 -1.74
C ILE A 88 10.99 -11.39 -2.91
N SER A 89 10.59 -11.06 -4.13
CA SER A 89 11.02 -11.78 -5.34
C SER A 89 12.46 -11.46 -5.75
N ARG A 90 12.87 -10.18 -5.74
CA ARG A 90 14.17 -9.75 -6.29
C ARG A 90 15.28 -9.66 -5.25
N LEU A 91 14.93 -9.33 -4.00
CA LEU A 91 15.92 -9.11 -2.95
C LEU A 91 16.06 -10.31 -2.00
N GLY A 92 15.43 -11.46 -2.31
CA GLY A 92 15.57 -12.71 -1.57
C GLY A 92 15.03 -12.59 -0.13
N MET A 93 13.75 -12.18 0.02
CA MET A 93 13.08 -12.10 1.31
C MET A 93 11.88 -13.06 1.39
N ASP A 94 11.80 -14.01 0.48
CA ASP A 94 10.76 -15.03 0.39
C ASP A 94 10.75 -15.97 1.62
N ASP A 95 11.91 -16.34 2.13
CA ASP A 95 12.05 -17.12 3.37
C ASP A 95 11.68 -16.33 4.64
N ARG A 96 11.59 -14.99 4.54
CA ARG A 96 11.33 -14.07 5.66
C ARG A 96 9.90 -13.53 5.69
N VAL A 97 9.08 -13.79 4.68
CA VAL A 97 7.70 -13.31 4.58
C VAL A 97 6.74 -14.49 4.54
N ALA A 98 5.79 -14.56 5.48
CA ALA A 98 4.76 -15.58 5.49
C ALA A 98 3.58 -15.19 4.58
N ALA A 99 3.18 -13.93 4.66
CA ALA A 99 2.09 -13.41 3.84
C ALA A 99 2.31 -11.93 3.50
N LEU A 100 1.87 -11.55 2.31
CA LEU A 100 1.75 -10.16 1.85
C LEU A 100 0.28 -9.85 1.60
N VAL A 101 -0.27 -8.92 2.37
CA VAL A 101 -1.61 -8.37 2.21
C VAL A 101 -1.48 -6.99 1.58
N THR A 102 -1.90 -6.86 0.33
CA THR A 102 -1.88 -5.58 -0.38
C THR A 102 -3.23 -4.88 -0.31
N ILE A 103 -3.23 -3.59 -0.04
CA ILE A 103 -4.42 -2.75 0.06
C ILE A 103 -4.32 -1.65 -0.99
N CYS A 104 -5.25 -1.63 -1.95
CA CYS A 104 -5.30 -0.62 -3.02
C CYS A 104 -3.95 -0.47 -3.76
N THR A 105 -3.24 -1.57 -3.98
CA THR A 105 -1.95 -1.56 -4.68
C THR A 105 -2.17 -1.63 -6.19
N PRO A 106 -1.57 -0.75 -6.99
CA PRO A 106 -1.72 -0.78 -8.45
C PRO A 106 -0.84 -1.85 -9.10
N HIS A 107 -1.21 -3.13 -8.94
CA HIS A 107 -0.45 -4.26 -9.47
C HIS A 107 -0.36 -4.29 -11.00
N ARG A 108 -1.30 -3.63 -11.69
CA ARG A 108 -1.33 -3.47 -13.15
C ARG A 108 -1.13 -2.02 -13.58
N GLY A 109 -0.62 -1.17 -12.67
CA GLY A 109 -0.46 0.26 -12.89
C GLY A 109 -1.75 1.05 -12.69
N SER A 110 -1.72 2.31 -13.08
CA SER A 110 -2.86 3.22 -12.99
C SER A 110 -2.95 4.09 -14.24
N PRO A 111 -4.11 4.18 -14.91
CA PRO A 111 -4.32 5.10 -16.02
C PRO A 111 -3.99 6.56 -15.69
N TYR A 112 -4.11 6.92 -14.42
CA TYR A 112 -3.70 8.25 -13.98
C TYR A 112 -2.18 8.46 -14.01
N ALA A 113 -1.40 7.42 -13.70
CA ALA A 113 0.06 7.48 -13.83
C ALA A 113 0.49 7.61 -15.30
N ASP A 114 -0.16 6.87 -16.20
CA ASP A 114 0.08 6.99 -17.65
C ASP A 114 -0.23 8.39 -18.15
N TRP A 115 -1.40 8.93 -17.77
CA TRP A 115 -1.79 10.29 -18.08
C TRP A 115 -0.80 11.33 -17.55
N ALA A 116 -0.36 11.16 -16.30
CA ALA A 116 0.59 12.08 -15.66
C ALA A 116 1.92 12.12 -16.40
N ILE A 117 2.50 10.96 -16.76
CA ILE A 117 3.76 10.89 -17.51
C ILE A 117 3.61 11.53 -18.89
N GLN A 118 2.53 11.25 -19.63
CA GLN A 118 2.28 11.81 -20.95
C GLN A 118 2.09 13.34 -20.93
N ASN A 119 1.49 13.89 -19.87
CA ASN A 119 1.18 15.31 -19.77
C ASN A 119 2.29 16.13 -19.08
N VAL A 120 3.02 15.56 -18.13
CA VAL A 120 4.19 16.21 -17.50
C VAL A 120 5.32 16.40 -18.51
N GLY A 121 5.54 15.43 -19.41
CA GLY A 121 6.54 15.54 -20.48
C GLY A 121 6.29 16.72 -21.46
N LYS A 122 5.05 17.20 -21.57
CA LYS A 122 4.66 18.31 -22.44
C LYS A 122 4.83 19.70 -21.79
N ARG A 123 5.10 19.79 -20.49
CA ARG A 123 5.26 21.05 -19.74
C ARG A 123 6.69 21.19 -19.25
N LEU A 124 7.52 21.92 -19.99
CA LEU A 124 8.96 22.14 -19.74
C LEU A 124 9.35 22.58 -18.30
N GLY A 125 8.44 23.09 -17.50
CA GLY A 125 8.69 23.46 -16.09
C GLY A 125 8.24 22.41 -15.05
N ALA A 126 7.35 21.49 -15.39
CA ALA A 126 6.73 20.57 -14.43
C ALA A 126 7.73 19.55 -13.87
N LEU A 127 8.62 19.00 -14.70
CA LEU A 127 9.68 18.09 -14.26
C LEU A 127 10.68 18.78 -13.32
N LYS A 128 11.01 20.05 -13.60
CA LYS A 128 11.91 20.83 -12.75
C LYS A 128 11.27 21.15 -11.41
N LEU A 129 9.98 21.50 -11.42
CA LEU A 129 9.20 21.74 -10.20
C LEU A 129 9.05 20.46 -9.36
N MET A 130 8.76 19.33 -9.99
CA MET A 130 8.66 18.04 -9.28
C MET A 130 9.98 17.69 -8.59
N ARG A 131 11.13 17.84 -9.29
CA ARG A 131 12.45 17.62 -8.69
C ARG A 131 12.74 18.58 -7.54
N LEU A 132 12.35 19.85 -7.68
CA LEU A 132 12.52 20.86 -6.62
C LEU A 132 11.69 20.51 -5.37
N LEU A 133 10.51 19.89 -5.56
CA LEU A 133 9.66 19.40 -4.48
C LEU A 133 10.10 18.02 -3.94
N GLY A 134 11.27 17.52 -4.35
CA GLY A 134 11.77 16.21 -3.93
C GLY A 134 11.00 15.02 -4.48
N LEU A 135 10.18 15.24 -5.52
CA LEU A 135 9.41 14.20 -6.18
C LEU A 135 10.29 13.47 -7.21
N ASP A 136 10.54 12.18 -7.00
CA ASP A 136 11.21 11.35 -8.01
C ASP A 136 10.19 10.98 -9.09
N VAL A 137 10.39 11.48 -10.30
CA VAL A 137 9.55 11.16 -11.47
C VAL A 137 9.52 9.65 -11.72
N ARG A 138 10.58 8.94 -11.35
CA ARG A 138 10.65 7.47 -11.44
C ARG A 138 9.57 6.79 -10.61
N ALA A 139 9.21 7.33 -9.45
CA ALA A 139 8.14 6.76 -8.64
C ALA A 139 6.77 6.78 -9.34
N ILE A 140 6.50 7.79 -10.17
CA ILE A 140 5.27 7.84 -10.98
C ILE A 140 5.39 6.91 -12.19
N SER A 141 6.56 6.90 -12.85
CA SER A 141 6.84 5.99 -13.96
C SER A 141 6.69 4.52 -13.56
N ASP A 142 7.10 4.17 -12.34
CA ASP A 142 6.96 2.82 -11.79
C ASP A 142 5.49 2.37 -11.63
N LEU A 143 4.53 3.32 -11.67
CA LEU A 143 3.09 3.06 -11.54
C LEU A 143 2.33 3.08 -12.88
N THR A 144 3.02 3.20 -14.00
CA THR A 144 2.41 3.09 -15.34
C THR A 144 2.03 1.64 -15.66
N ALA A 145 1.02 1.47 -16.52
CA ALA A 145 0.57 0.14 -16.94
C ALA A 145 1.69 -0.66 -17.60
N GLU A 146 2.46 -0.03 -18.48
CA GLU A 146 3.59 -0.65 -19.16
C GLU A 146 4.68 -1.10 -18.18
N HIS A 147 5.03 -0.26 -17.20
CA HIS A 147 6.03 -0.61 -16.19
C HIS A 147 5.55 -1.79 -15.32
N CYS A 148 4.30 -1.75 -14.86
CA CYS A 148 3.74 -2.81 -14.03
C CYS A 148 3.60 -4.14 -14.78
N THR A 149 3.32 -4.12 -16.09
CA THR A 149 3.33 -5.34 -16.92
C THR A 149 4.72 -5.96 -16.92
N ARG A 150 5.76 -5.19 -17.27
CA ARG A 150 7.16 -5.67 -17.23
C ARG A 150 7.61 -6.09 -15.83
N PHE A 151 7.14 -5.38 -14.81
CA PHE A 151 7.40 -5.73 -13.41
C PHE A 151 6.83 -7.10 -13.06
N ASN A 152 5.59 -7.39 -13.45
CA ASN A 152 4.92 -8.65 -13.16
C ASN A 152 5.60 -9.84 -13.87
N GLU A 153 6.04 -9.66 -15.11
CA GLU A 153 6.79 -10.67 -15.86
C GLU A 153 8.16 -10.96 -15.25
N ARG A 154 8.85 -9.91 -14.80
CA ARG A 154 10.22 -10.01 -14.32
C ARG A 154 10.33 -10.47 -12.87
N TYR A 155 9.31 -10.20 -12.06
CA TYR A 155 9.30 -10.48 -10.63
C TYR A 155 8.05 -11.29 -10.24
N PRO A 156 8.04 -12.61 -10.58
CA PRO A 156 6.94 -13.50 -10.23
C PRO A 156 6.82 -13.65 -8.70
N ASP A 157 5.65 -14.08 -8.27
CA ASP A 157 5.40 -14.38 -6.87
C ASP A 157 6.22 -15.56 -6.38
N ALA A 158 6.75 -15.47 -5.17
CA ALA A 158 7.47 -16.56 -4.52
C ALA A 158 6.48 -17.63 -4.03
N PRO A 159 6.72 -18.93 -4.28
CA PRO A 159 5.76 -20.00 -3.99
C PRO A 159 5.42 -20.17 -2.50
N ASP A 160 6.38 -19.87 -1.62
CA ASP A 160 6.24 -20.04 -0.17
C ASP A 160 5.64 -18.82 0.55
N VAL A 161 5.20 -17.81 -0.21
CA VAL A 161 4.58 -16.59 0.31
C VAL A 161 3.12 -16.55 -0.08
N LYS A 162 2.23 -16.34 0.88
CA LYS A 162 0.80 -16.13 0.60
C LYS A 162 0.56 -14.69 0.17
N TYR A 163 -0.04 -14.50 -1.01
CA TYR A 163 -0.40 -13.18 -1.54
C TYR A 163 -1.91 -12.97 -1.44
N LEU A 164 -2.31 -11.92 -0.73
CA LEU A 164 -3.69 -11.52 -0.52
C LEU A 164 -3.87 -10.07 -0.97
N SER A 165 -5.02 -9.75 -1.55
CA SER A 165 -5.31 -8.38 -1.98
C SER A 165 -6.67 -7.88 -1.55
N ILE A 166 -6.73 -6.58 -1.30
CA ILE A 166 -7.92 -5.79 -1.04
C ILE A 166 -7.95 -4.67 -2.07
N SER A 167 -9.06 -4.56 -2.78
CA SER A 167 -9.36 -3.39 -3.59
C SER A 167 -10.29 -2.43 -2.87
N ALA A 168 -10.44 -1.20 -3.38
CA ALA A 168 -11.45 -0.29 -2.91
C ALA A 168 -12.11 0.44 -4.08
N ALA A 169 -13.38 0.78 -3.91
CA ALA A 169 -14.12 1.61 -4.83
C ALA A 169 -15.26 2.31 -4.12
N ARG A 170 -15.59 3.50 -4.59
CA ARG A 170 -16.81 4.20 -4.16
C ARG A 170 -17.32 5.15 -5.26
N PRO A 171 -18.60 5.57 -5.18
CA PRO A 171 -19.14 6.55 -6.13
C PRO A 171 -18.35 7.86 -6.10
N TRP A 172 -18.24 8.53 -7.24
CA TRP A 172 -17.47 9.76 -7.41
C TRP A 172 -17.79 10.86 -6.39
N HIS A 173 -19.06 11.03 -6.03
CA HIS A 173 -19.52 12.04 -5.07
C HIS A 173 -19.13 11.75 -3.61
N ARG A 174 -18.54 10.59 -3.34
CA ARG A 174 -18.02 10.18 -2.02
C ARG A 174 -16.52 10.07 -1.98
N VAL A 175 -15.84 10.25 -3.09
CA VAL A 175 -14.37 10.31 -3.17
C VAL A 175 -13.92 11.69 -2.72
N ALA A 176 -12.81 11.77 -2.00
CA ALA A 176 -12.26 13.05 -1.58
C ALA A 176 -12.03 13.97 -2.79
N PRO A 177 -12.44 15.26 -2.75
CA PRO A 177 -12.48 16.14 -3.93
C PRO A 177 -11.17 16.23 -4.70
N PHE A 178 -10.03 16.20 -4.02
CA PHE A 178 -8.73 16.25 -4.69
C PHE A 178 -8.41 15.00 -5.52
N PHE A 179 -9.10 13.88 -5.29
CA PHE A 179 -9.01 12.67 -6.14
C PHE A 179 -9.95 12.70 -7.34
N LEU A 180 -10.87 13.66 -7.47
CA LEU A 180 -11.82 13.68 -8.58
C LEU A 180 -11.17 13.71 -9.97
N PRO A 181 -10.06 14.43 -10.22
CA PRO A 181 -9.40 14.38 -11.52
C PRO A 181 -8.87 12.97 -11.85
N SER A 182 -8.14 12.35 -10.92
CA SER A 182 -7.62 10.97 -11.10
C SER A 182 -8.75 9.95 -11.18
N PHE A 183 -9.79 10.09 -10.33
CA PHE A 183 -10.97 9.24 -10.37
C PHE A 183 -11.61 9.20 -11.76
N LYS A 184 -11.84 10.38 -12.37
CA LYS A 184 -12.48 10.46 -13.70
C LYS A 184 -11.64 9.79 -14.78
N ILE A 185 -10.32 10.00 -14.77
CA ILE A 185 -9.39 9.39 -15.73
C ILE A 185 -9.43 7.87 -15.59
N ILE A 186 -9.29 7.35 -14.36
CA ILE A 186 -9.30 5.90 -14.11
C ILE A 186 -10.67 5.31 -14.44
N HIS A 187 -11.75 5.98 -14.06
CA HIS A 187 -13.12 5.50 -14.31
C HIS A 187 -13.43 5.37 -15.80
N ALA A 188 -12.94 6.27 -16.61
CA ALA A 188 -13.13 6.23 -18.07
C ALA A 188 -12.41 5.06 -18.74
N VAL A 189 -11.31 4.54 -18.16
CA VAL A 189 -10.48 3.47 -18.72
C VAL A 189 -10.79 2.11 -18.08
N GLU A 190 -10.91 2.06 -16.76
CA GLU A 190 -10.95 0.81 -15.98
C GLU A 190 -12.19 0.68 -15.07
N GLY A 191 -13.06 1.70 -15.02
CA GLY A 191 -14.30 1.68 -14.25
C GLY A 191 -14.11 1.90 -12.75
N PRO A 192 -14.70 1.03 -11.89
CA PRO A 192 -14.72 1.23 -10.44
C PRO A 192 -13.33 1.40 -9.85
N ASN A 193 -13.15 2.46 -9.03
CA ASN A 193 -11.86 2.79 -8.45
C ASN A 193 -12.01 3.56 -7.12
N ASP A 194 -10.89 3.71 -6.41
CA ASP A 194 -10.80 4.39 -5.11
C ASP A 194 -10.33 5.86 -5.22
N GLY A 195 -10.21 6.37 -6.45
CA GLY A 195 -9.66 7.68 -6.77
C GLY A 195 -8.21 7.65 -7.26
N MET A 196 -7.46 6.58 -7.04
CA MET A 196 -6.06 6.42 -7.45
C MET A 196 -5.77 5.08 -8.15
N VAL A 197 -6.49 4.03 -7.79
CA VAL A 197 -6.29 2.66 -8.28
C VAL A 197 -7.64 2.04 -8.59
N SER A 198 -7.76 1.36 -9.73
CA SER A 198 -8.97 0.61 -10.08
C SER A 198 -9.08 -0.69 -9.29
N VAL A 199 -10.30 -1.19 -9.15
CA VAL A 199 -10.55 -2.52 -8.57
C VAL A 199 -9.79 -3.60 -9.32
N ASN A 200 -9.74 -3.52 -10.65
CA ASN A 200 -9.03 -4.49 -11.47
C ASN A 200 -7.52 -4.47 -11.25
N SER A 201 -6.92 -3.29 -11.21
CA SER A 201 -5.49 -3.14 -10.97
C SER A 201 -5.09 -3.58 -9.56
N ALA A 202 -5.98 -3.42 -8.57
CA ALA A 202 -5.69 -3.77 -7.18
C ALA A 202 -5.79 -5.28 -6.86
N LYS A 203 -6.38 -6.08 -7.72
CA LYS A 203 -6.52 -7.54 -7.52
C LYS A 203 -5.20 -8.26 -7.81
N TRP A 204 -4.71 -9.02 -6.82
CA TRP A 204 -3.52 -9.86 -6.94
C TRP A 204 -3.57 -11.04 -5.97
N GLY A 205 -3.03 -12.20 -6.38
CA GLY A 205 -3.15 -13.41 -5.58
C GLY A 205 -4.62 -13.72 -5.23
N ASP A 206 -4.90 -14.09 -3.99
CA ASP A 206 -6.26 -14.28 -3.52
C ASP A 206 -6.88 -12.91 -3.20
N HIS A 207 -7.82 -12.47 -4.02
CA HIS A 207 -8.58 -11.25 -3.76
C HIS A 207 -9.66 -11.51 -2.71
N LEU A 208 -9.55 -10.84 -1.56
CA LEU A 208 -10.46 -11.08 -0.44
C LEU A 208 -11.79 -10.32 -0.58
N GLU A 209 -11.70 -9.01 -0.79
CA GLU A 209 -12.90 -8.14 -0.85
C GLU A 209 -12.60 -6.78 -1.50
N THR A 210 -13.66 -6.09 -1.93
CA THR A 210 -13.59 -4.69 -2.36
C THR A 210 -14.24 -3.81 -1.28
N TRP A 211 -13.45 -2.89 -0.71
CA TRP A 211 -13.93 -1.98 0.32
C TRP A 211 -14.67 -0.78 -0.28
N ASN A 212 -15.80 -0.40 0.34
CA ASN A 212 -16.49 0.84 -0.03
C ASN A 212 -15.80 2.03 0.65
N CYS A 213 -14.65 2.42 0.14
CA CYS A 213 -13.87 3.56 0.62
C CYS A 213 -13.01 4.15 -0.52
N ASP A 214 -12.50 5.37 -0.33
CA ASP A 214 -11.47 5.93 -1.20
C ASP A 214 -10.07 5.54 -0.73
N HIS A 215 -9.07 5.90 -1.52
CA HIS A 215 -7.68 5.50 -1.34
C HIS A 215 -7.10 5.83 0.05
N LEU A 216 -7.38 7.01 0.59
CA LEU A 216 -6.90 7.40 1.92
C LEU A 216 -7.76 6.84 3.05
N HIS A 217 -9.06 6.67 2.81
CA HIS A 217 -9.92 6.06 3.80
C HIS A 217 -9.53 4.59 4.06
N ALA A 218 -8.96 3.89 3.08
CA ALA A 218 -8.43 2.54 3.27
C ALA A 218 -7.36 2.43 4.38
N ILE A 219 -6.77 3.54 4.82
CA ILE A 219 -5.84 3.66 5.96
C ILE A 219 -6.36 4.55 7.08
N ASN A 220 -7.67 4.71 7.20
CA ASN A 220 -8.35 5.59 8.16
C ASN A 220 -7.95 7.07 8.07
N LYS A 221 -7.44 7.54 6.93
CA LYS A 221 -7.25 8.97 6.69
C LYS A 221 -8.45 9.54 5.97
N ARG A 222 -9.14 10.44 6.64
CA ARG A 222 -10.29 11.17 6.10
C ARG A 222 -9.91 12.64 5.98
N LEU A 223 -10.02 13.20 4.79
CA LEU A 223 -9.72 14.61 4.55
C LEU A 223 -10.95 15.50 4.70
N LEU A 224 -12.14 14.91 4.68
CA LEU A 224 -13.39 15.61 4.91
C LEU A 224 -14.22 14.86 5.96
N PRO A 225 -14.94 15.59 6.85
CA PRO A 225 -15.95 14.98 7.69
C PRO A 225 -17.02 14.36 6.79
N GLU A 226 -17.22 13.07 6.85
CA GLU A 226 -18.36 12.42 6.19
C GLU A 226 -19.62 12.77 7.01
N VAL A 227 -20.42 13.71 6.52
CA VAL A 227 -21.62 14.22 7.18
C VAL A 227 -22.69 13.14 7.39
N HIS A 228 -22.61 11.99 6.71
CA HIS A 228 -23.68 10.98 6.71
C HIS A 228 -23.24 9.51 6.73
N HIS A 229 -22.02 9.14 7.05
CA HIS A 229 -21.66 7.73 6.95
C HIS A 229 -21.01 7.10 8.18
N LYS A 230 -21.78 6.14 8.70
CA LYS A 230 -21.34 4.96 9.46
C LYS A 230 -20.34 4.05 8.67
N THR A 231 -19.76 4.50 7.55
CA THR A 231 -18.63 3.83 6.91
C THR A 231 -17.43 4.10 7.79
N GLY A 232 -17.51 3.39 8.86
CA GLY A 232 -16.71 3.50 10.00
C GLY A 232 -15.24 3.33 9.73
N ASP A 233 -14.53 3.39 10.79
CA ASP A 233 -13.17 2.94 10.99
C ASP A 233 -12.93 1.60 10.25
N VAL A 234 -11.95 1.55 9.35
CA VAL A 234 -11.59 0.30 8.65
C VAL A 234 -10.75 -0.65 9.52
N THR A 235 -10.35 -0.23 10.71
CA THR A 235 -9.58 -1.04 11.66
C THR A 235 -10.16 -2.44 11.87
N PRO A 236 -11.48 -2.65 12.06
CA PRO A 236 -12.04 -3.99 12.22
C PRO A 236 -11.80 -4.90 11.01
N ARG A 237 -11.67 -4.33 9.80
CA ARG A 237 -11.39 -5.10 8.59
C ARG A 237 -9.94 -5.62 8.60
N TYR A 238 -8.98 -4.79 9.00
CA TYR A 238 -7.60 -5.24 9.19
C TYR A 238 -7.50 -6.35 10.24
N LEU A 239 -8.20 -6.21 11.37
CA LEU A 239 -8.20 -7.22 12.42
C LEU A 239 -8.78 -8.55 11.97
N ARG A 240 -9.87 -8.54 11.17
CA ARG A 240 -10.42 -9.78 10.56
C ARG A 240 -9.42 -10.46 9.64
N ILE A 241 -8.61 -9.69 8.90
CA ILE A 241 -7.56 -10.27 8.04
C ILE A 241 -6.46 -10.87 8.91
N VAL A 242 -6.07 -10.23 10.02
CA VAL A 242 -5.13 -10.80 10.98
C VAL A 242 -5.67 -12.10 11.56
N ASP A 243 -6.94 -12.13 12.00
CA ASP A 243 -7.59 -13.33 12.54
C ASP A 243 -7.58 -14.49 11.50
N ARG A 244 -7.93 -14.20 10.25
CA ARG A 244 -7.83 -15.17 9.14
C ARG A 244 -6.41 -15.70 8.94
N LEU A 245 -5.39 -14.82 8.96
CA LEU A 245 -4.00 -15.26 8.82
C LEU A 245 -3.53 -16.13 9.97
N ILE A 246 -4.10 -15.96 11.17
CA ILE A 246 -3.87 -16.84 12.31
C ILE A 246 -4.53 -18.19 12.08
N GLU A 247 -5.78 -18.22 11.63
CA GLU A 247 -6.52 -19.44 11.28
C GLU A 247 -5.82 -20.24 10.16
N ASP A 248 -5.27 -19.56 9.17
CA ASP A 248 -4.51 -20.16 8.07
C ASP A 248 -3.07 -20.60 8.49
N GLY A 249 -2.66 -20.40 9.76
CA GLY A 249 -1.33 -20.76 10.26
C GLY A 249 -0.18 -19.88 9.76
N LEU A 250 -0.49 -18.76 9.11
CA LEU A 250 0.48 -17.83 8.53
C LEU A 250 0.96 -16.76 9.52
N CYS A 251 0.23 -16.60 10.61
CA CYS A 251 0.51 -15.63 11.66
C CYS A 251 0.29 -16.30 13.03
N LEU A 252 1.29 -16.25 13.90
CA LEU A 252 1.15 -16.76 15.26
C LEU A 252 0.46 -15.70 16.13
N GLY A 253 -0.76 -16.01 16.59
CA GLY A 253 -1.52 -15.22 17.54
C GLY A 253 -1.16 -15.49 19.00
N THR A 254 -1.76 -14.72 19.95
CA THR A 254 -1.78 -15.10 21.36
C THR A 254 -2.65 -16.34 21.49
N THR A 255 -2.11 -17.44 22.01
CA THR A 255 -2.95 -18.49 22.60
C THR A 255 -3.81 -17.83 23.68
N ARG A 256 -5.13 -17.87 23.51
CA ARG A 256 -6.08 -17.48 24.54
C ARG A 256 -6.02 -18.46 25.69
#